data_4130b214df3aff9cb03a69e590e22ac0
#
_entry.id   4130b214df3aff9cb03a69e590e22ac0
#
_cell.length_a   1.000
_cell.length_b   1.000
_cell.length_c   1.000
_cell.angle_alpha   90.00
_cell.angle_beta   90.00
_cell.angle_gamma   90.00
#
_symmetry.space_group_name_H-M   'P 1'
#
loop_
_entity.id
_entity.type
_entity.pdbx_description
1 polymer ?
#
loop_
_entity_poly.entity_id
_entity_poly.type
_entity_poly.pdbx_seq_one_letter_code
_entity_poly.pdbx_strand_id
1 'polypeptide(L)'
;MNPQSMISNHKNFSKRQSMPVLSLRRAAWLACLAGAFVLAACNKPDPAPTEAKPAPVAKEETASAKNPKDKEADDKPAEAAEAGQLKLSAEEIETAGIQIEALAAQSVADQVMLTATIRANQERIAHVAPRVSARITQVKAKLGDNVKAGQPLALLDSMELGEAHSAYRQAQSQFALAKADFERAQKLKAEEIIPDKDYLRARSEYEKARASLRSADDRLRLLDAAHDESDTGPVSLFPVKAPFAGTVIEKSAVLGELAQPDKSLFTVADLSTLWIEANLFEKDLGRVRVGALATVTVSAYPGEAFQGRLTYISSTVDRETRAVQARVEVPNPDRRLKPEMFATAAIATAATTEALTLPQAAVLLVNGQPTAFVREAGGFEPRAVEVGDKVGKRIVLTSGVKAGESVVVAGAYALKARLLKSQIGDAD
;
A
#
# COMPACT_ATOMS: atom_id res chain seq x y z
N MET A 1 -3.66 17.52 -61.24
CA MET A 1 -2.57 17.86 -62.15
C MET A 1 -1.28 17.78 -61.36
N ASN A 2 -0.56 16.70 -61.57
CA ASN A 2 0.89 16.51 -61.34
C ASN A 2 1.60 17.05 -62.58
N PRO A 3 2.82 17.44 -62.62
CA PRO A 3 4.01 16.61 -62.39
C PRO A 3 5.18 17.35 -61.68
N GLN A 4 5.99 16.60 -60.92
CA GLN A 4 7.26 15.98 -61.29
C GLN A 4 8.41 16.97 -61.62
N SER A 5 9.46 16.78 -60.96
CA SER A 5 10.79 16.25 -61.21
C SER A 5 11.83 17.34 -60.91
N MET A 6 12.99 17.13 -60.50
CA MET A 6 14.15 16.23 -60.70
C MET A 6 15.24 16.71 -59.76
N ILE A 7 15.86 15.83 -59.02
CA ILE A 7 17.18 15.18 -59.31
C ILE A 7 18.43 16.04 -59.05
N SER A 8 19.23 15.45 -58.18
CA SER A 8 20.67 15.16 -58.34
C SER A 8 21.61 16.05 -57.56
N ASN A 9 22.32 15.52 -56.66
CA ASN A 9 23.51 14.65 -56.73
C ASN A 9 24.76 15.34 -56.14
N HIS A 10 25.45 14.58 -55.45
CA HIS A 10 26.88 14.33 -55.32
C HIS A 10 27.60 14.77 -54.02
N LYS A 11 27.95 13.74 -53.36
CA LYS A 11 29.30 13.16 -53.10
C LYS A 11 30.10 13.70 -51.93
N ASN A 12 30.25 12.74 -51.00
CA ASN A 12 31.54 12.26 -50.44
C ASN A 12 32.58 13.31 -50.05
N PHE A 13 32.95 13.31 -48.79
CA PHE A 13 34.34 13.01 -48.48
C PHE A 13 34.50 12.45 -47.06
N SER A 14 34.97 11.25 -47.03
CA SER A 14 35.59 10.50 -45.94
C SER A 14 36.82 11.25 -45.42
N LYS A 15 37.02 11.31 -44.10
CA LYS A 15 38.34 10.96 -43.55
C LYS A 15 38.24 10.72 -42.03
N ARG A 16 38.57 9.52 -41.72
CA ARG A 16 39.10 8.98 -40.44
C ARG A 16 40.28 9.80 -39.95
N GLN A 17 40.36 9.90 -38.61
CA GLN A 17 41.61 9.82 -37.82
C GLN A 17 41.09 9.63 -36.36
N SER A 18 41.12 8.44 -35.78
CA SER A 18 42.20 7.69 -35.12
C SER A 18 42.90 8.46 -33.99
N MET A 19 42.51 8.03 -32.79
CA MET A 19 43.20 7.82 -31.50
C MET A 19 44.59 8.52 -31.27
N PRO A 20 44.95 8.82 -30.00
CA PRO A 20 45.53 7.71 -29.22
C PRO A 20 45.11 7.61 -27.76
N VAL A 21 45.07 6.38 -27.30
CA VAL A 21 45.23 5.86 -25.95
C VAL A 21 46.59 6.30 -25.39
N LEU A 22 46.60 6.80 -24.17
CA LEU A 22 47.82 6.78 -23.38
C LEU A 22 47.54 6.25 -21.98
N SER A 23 48.10 5.11 -21.79
CA SER A 23 48.20 4.33 -20.56
C SER A 23 49.38 4.81 -19.68
N LEU A 24 49.42 4.25 -18.45
CA LEU A 24 50.49 4.17 -17.42
C LEU A 24 50.60 5.38 -16.48
N ARG A 25 50.61 5.14 -15.15
CA ARG A 25 51.48 4.33 -14.29
C ARG A 25 50.87 4.27 -12.89
N ARG A 26 50.65 3.17 -12.37
CA ARG A 26 51.31 2.43 -11.28
C ARG A 26 52.39 3.22 -10.52
N ALA A 27 52.14 3.44 -9.22
CA ALA A 27 53.17 3.41 -8.20
C ALA A 27 52.58 2.91 -6.88
N ALA A 28 53.02 1.73 -6.53
CA ALA A 28 52.89 1.14 -5.22
C ALA A 28 53.85 1.84 -4.25
N TRP A 29 53.44 1.99 -2.98
CA TRP A 29 54.38 2.05 -1.86
C TRP A 29 53.88 1.18 -0.72
N LEU A 30 54.64 0.13 -0.51
CA LEU A 30 54.70 -0.72 0.68
C LEU A 30 55.59 -0.02 1.72
N ALA A 31 55.28 -0.19 3.01
CA ALA A 31 56.16 -0.55 4.11
C ALA A 31 55.43 -0.28 5.44
N CYS A 32 55.08 -1.32 6.16
CA CYS A 32 55.80 -1.88 7.32
C CYS A 32 55.85 -0.95 8.53
N LEU A 33 55.19 -1.35 9.63
CA LEU A 33 55.97 -1.78 10.80
C LEU A 33 55.05 -2.31 11.91
N ALA A 34 55.45 -3.44 12.40
CA ALA A 34 54.94 -4.20 13.50
C ALA A 34 55.09 -3.47 14.84
N GLY A 35 54.22 -3.76 15.77
CA GLY A 35 54.33 -3.36 17.17
C GLY A 35 53.40 -4.20 18.03
N ALA A 36 53.86 -5.35 18.45
CA ALA A 36 53.24 -6.20 19.46
C ALA A 36 53.30 -5.53 20.83
N PHE A 37 52.20 -5.51 21.58
CA PHE A 37 52.29 -5.53 23.04
C PHE A 37 51.16 -6.41 23.61
N VAL A 38 51.62 -7.44 24.25
CA VAL A 38 50.90 -8.42 25.08
C VAL A 38 50.54 -7.76 26.39
N LEU A 39 49.27 -7.89 26.81
CA LEU A 39 48.94 -7.96 28.23
C LEU A 39 47.66 -8.82 28.40
N ALA A 40 47.89 -9.91 29.07
CA ALA A 40 46.95 -10.91 29.55
C ALA A 40 46.03 -10.32 30.64
N ALA A 41 44.75 -10.64 30.60
CA ALA A 41 43.96 -10.79 31.80
C ALA A 41 42.82 -11.77 31.53
N CYS A 42 42.77 -12.77 32.37
CA CYS A 42 41.84 -13.90 32.42
C CYS A 42 40.38 -13.48 32.50
N ASN A 43 39.52 -14.14 31.74
CA ASN A 43 38.21 -14.49 32.23
C ASN A 43 37.75 -15.82 31.61
N LYS A 44 37.24 -16.73 32.45
CA LYS A 44 36.82 -18.08 32.13
C LYS A 44 35.55 -18.07 31.25
N PRO A 45 35.43 -19.02 30.33
CA PRO A 45 34.14 -19.33 29.73
C PRO A 45 33.42 -20.40 30.54
N ASP A 46 32.11 -20.18 30.79
CA ASP A 46 31.17 -21.18 31.25
C ASP A 46 30.81 -22.17 30.14
N PRO A 47 30.52 -23.45 30.48
CA PRO A 47 30.40 -24.52 29.50
C PRO A 47 29.00 -24.55 28.84
N ALA A 48 29.01 -24.86 27.56
CA ALA A 48 27.84 -25.19 26.75
C ALA A 48 27.17 -26.49 27.23
N PRO A 49 25.84 -26.63 27.06
CA PRO A 49 25.13 -27.88 27.40
C PRO A 49 25.36 -28.95 26.32
N THR A 50 25.71 -30.11 26.79
CA THR A 50 25.97 -31.35 26.09
C THR A 50 24.73 -31.92 25.44
N GLU A 51 24.82 -32.26 24.16
CA GLU A 51 23.91 -33.14 23.45
C GLU A 51 23.81 -34.51 24.08
N ALA A 52 22.64 -34.96 24.42
CA ALA A 52 22.34 -36.33 24.82
C ALA A 52 21.92 -37.16 23.60
N LYS A 53 22.73 -38.12 23.28
CA LYS A 53 22.54 -39.19 22.29
C LYS A 53 21.62 -40.26 22.86
N PRO A 54 20.63 -40.82 22.16
CA PRO A 54 19.79 -41.91 22.66
C PRO A 54 20.49 -43.25 22.53
N ALA A 55 20.40 -44.04 23.61
CA ALA A 55 20.82 -45.45 23.67
C ALA A 55 19.68 -46.41 23.24
N PRO A 56 20.02 -47.63 22.83
CA PRO A 56 19.17 -48.45 21.96
C PRO A 56 18.19 -49.36 22.75
N VAL A 57 17.09 -49.64 22.03
CA VAL A 57 16.00 -50.56 22.41
C VAL A 57 16.47 -51.99 22.37
N ALA A 58 16.24 -52.75 23.44
CA ALA A 58 16.28 -54.21 23.45
C ALA A 58 14.97 -54.79 23.01
N LYS A 59 15.03 -55.74 22.07
CA LYS A 59 13.99 -56.65 21.67
C LYS A 59 13.81 -57.71 22.78
N GLU A 60 12.56 -58.03 23.04
CA GLU A 60 12.27 -59.39 23.56
C GLU A 60 11.01 -59.92 22.86
N GLU A 61 11.19 -61.13 22.39
CA GLU A 61 10.26 -61.95 21.59
C GLU A 61 9.37 -62.85 22.46
N THR A 62 8.23 -63.20 21.81
CA THR A 62 7.49 -64.50 21.94
C THR A 62 6.73 -64.77 23.24
N ALA A 63 5.52 -65.26 23.15
CA ALA A 63 4.91 -66.37 22.50
C ALA A 63 3.37 -66.39 22.72
N SER A 64 2.62 -66.59 21.67
CA SER A 64 1.75 -67.74 21.36
C SER A 64 0.92 -68.35 22.49
N ALA A 65 -0.39 -68.33 22.38
CA ALA A 65 -1.22 -69.50 22.10
C ALA A 65 -2.70 -69.35 22.48
N LYS A 66 -3.54 -69.71 21.53
CA LYS A 66 -4.80 -70.42 21.63
C LYS A 66 -6.09 -69.72 22.12
N ASN A 67 -6.92 -69.49 21.13
CA ASN A 67 -8.38 -69.67 21.15
C ASN A 67 -8.80 -71.08 21.60
N PRO A 68 -9.92 -71.28 22.21
CA PRO A 68 -11.12 -71.52 21.41
C PRO A 68 -12.50 -71.13 22.01
N LYS A 69 -13.41 -70.84 21.05
CA LYS A 69 -14.81 -71.29 20.97
C LYS A 69 -15.93 -70.67 21.81
N ASP A 70 -16.78 -70.09 20.98
CA ASP A 70 -18.24 -70.20 20.94
C ASP A 70 -19.07 -69.99 22.23
N LYS A 71 -19.86 -68.94 22.18
CA LYS A 71 -21.32 -69.12 22.33
C LYS A 71 -22.09 -67.98 21.68
N GLU A 72 -23.07 -68.42 20.97
CA GLU A 72 -24.12 -67.74 20.23
C GLU A 72 -24.94 -66.75 21.06
N ALA A 73 -25.41 -65.76 20.28
CA ALA A 73 -26.72 -65.14 20.26
C ALA A 73 -27.22 -64.43 21.53
N ASP A 74 -27.41 -63.14 21.43
CA ASP A 74 -28.80 -62.66 21.45
C ASP A 74 -28.86 -61.27 20.77
N ASP A 75 -29.80 -61.24 19.89
CA ASP A 75 -30.25 -60.13 19.09
C ASP A 75 -30.88 -59.06 19.97
N LYS A 76 -30.32 -57.85 20.00
CA LYS A 76 -31.04 -56.62 20.35
C LYS A 76 -30.48 -55.43 19.65
N PRO A 77 -31.03 -55.03 18.49
CA PRO A 77 -30.77 -53.73 17.95
C PRO A 77 -31.70 -52.71 18.61
N ALA A 78 -31.22 -51.46 18.71
CA ALA A 78 -31.96 -50.25 19.01
C ALA A 78 -32.24 -49.90 20.47
N GLU A 79 -31.21 -49.31 21.13
CA GLU A 79 -31.43 -48.37 22.23
C GLU A 79 -30.27 -47.39 22.50
N ALA A 80 -29.50 -47.04 21.48
CA ALA A 80 -28.42 -46.07 21.59
C ALA A 80 -28.70 -44.72 20.90
N ALA A 81 -29.91 -44.44 20.42
CA ALA A 81 -30.28 -43.26 19.64
C ALA A 81 -31.09 -42.18 20.41
N GLU A 82 -31.46 -42.40 21.66
CA GLU A 82 -32.32 -41.43 22.40
C GLU A 82 -31.64 -40.51 23.40
N ALA A 83 -30.35 -40.64 23.65
CA ALA A 83 -29.66 -39.93 24.73
C ALA A 83 -29.23 -38.49 24.40
N GLY A 84 -29.56 -37.91 23.23
CA GLY A 84 -29.11 -36.59 22.81
C GLY A 84 -30.20 -35.63 22.29
N GLN A 85 -31.45 -36.09 22.15
CA GLN A 85 -32.51 -35.28 21.55
C GLN A 85 -33.18 -34.35 22.57
N LEU A 86 -33.20 -33.05 22.24
CA LEU A 86 -33.87 -32.03 23.05
C LEU A 86 -35.32 -31.90 22.59
N LYS A 87 -36.27 -32.37 23.41
CA LYS A 87 -37.72 -32.23 23.17
C LYS A 87 -38.19 -30.86 23.65
N LEU A 88 -38.79 -30.07 22.80
CA LEU A 88 -39.43 -28.80 23.09
C LEU A 88 -40.88 -28.82 22.64
N SER A 89 -41.78 -28.22 23.41
CA SER A 89 -43.17 -27.98 23.01
C SER A 89 -43.24 -26.87 21.95
N ALA A 90 -44.34 -26.79 21.23
CA ALA A 90 -44.58 -25.74 20.25
C ALA A 90 -44.53 -24.33 20.87
N GLU A 91 -45.07 -24.16 22.09
CA GLU A 91 -45.02 -22.91 22.83
C GLU A 91 -43.60 -22.51 23.28
N GLU A 92 -42.77 -23.48 23.64
CA GLU A 92 -41.35 -23.23 23.98
C GLU A 92 -40.54 -22.83 22.77
N ILE A 93 -40.81 -23.41 21.60
CA ILE A 93 -40.16 -23.06 20.32
C ILE A 93 -40.47 -21.61 19.94
N GLU A 94 -41.75 -21.21 20.07
CA GLU A 94 -42.17 -19.84 19.74
C GLU A 94 -41.60 -18.81 20.74
N THR A 95 -41.67 -19.12 22.03
CA THR A 95 -41.14 -18.26 23.12
C THR A 95 -39.63 -18.07 23.03
N ALA A 96 -38.92 -19.13 22.63
CA ALA A 96 -37.46 -19.09 22.43
C ALA A 96 -37.03 -18.43 21.09
N GLY A 97 -37.99 -18.06 20.23
CA GLY A 97 -37.73 -17.46 18.93
C GLY A 97 -36.92 -18.40 17.99
N ILE A 98 -37.15 -19.71 18.12
CA ILE A 98 -36.44 -20.70 17.31
C ILE A 98 -37.00 -20.68 15.87
N GLN A 99 -36.16 -20.33 14.93
CA GLN A 99 -36.46 -20.40 13.48
C GLN A 99 -35.71 -21.56 12.87
N ILE A 100 -36.41 -22.29 12.00
CA ILE A 100 -35.91 -23.47 11.35
C ILE A 100 -35.96 -23.23 9.84
N GLU A 101 -34.89 -23.53 9.13
CA GLU A 101 -34.78 -23.42 7.70
C GLU A 101 -34.29 -24.76 7.12
N ALA A 102 -34.85 -25.19 5.99
CA ALA A 102 -34.30 -26.30 5.26
C ALA A 102 -32.99 -25.90 4.61
N LEU A 103 -31.94 -26.66 4.91
CA LEU A 103 -30.59 -26.35 4.45
C LEU A 103 -30.49 -26.61 2.94
N ALA A 104 -30.35 -25.57 2.15
CA ALA A 104 -30.15 -25.68 0.71
C ALA A 104 -28.71 -25.30 0.34
N ALA A 105 -28.17 -26.02 -0.66
CA ALA A 105 -26.92 -25.58 -1.27
C ALA A 105 -27.13 -24.23 -1.91
N GLN A 106 -26.30 -23.29 -1.56
CA GLN A 106 -26.30 -21.94 -2.12
C GLN A 106 -25.01 -21.74 -2.91
N SER A 107 -25.14 -21.05 -4.03
CA SER A 107 -23.97 -20.62 -4.80
C SER A 107 -23.24 -19.54 -4.03
N VAL A 108 -22.08 -19.88 -3.51
CA VAL A 108 -21.22 -18.99 -2.75
C VAL A 108 -20.05 -18.60 -3.65
N ALA A 109 -19.80 -17.31 -3.78
CA ALA A 109 -18.61 -16.83 -4.46
C ALA A 109 -17.37 -17.31 -3.67
N ASP A 110 -16.53 -18.07 -4.32
CA ASP A 110 -15.26 -18.49 -3.79
C ASP A 110 -14.34 -17.27 -3.64
N GLN A 111 -13.51 -17.24 -2.60
CA GLN A 111 -12.65 -16.10 -2.26
C GLN A 111 -11.23 -16.59 -1.96
N VAL A 112 -10.27 -15.75 -2.34
CA VAL A 112 -8.87 -15.92 -1.96
C VAL A 112 -8.55 -14.95 -0.84
N MET A 113 -8.16 -15.48 0.32
CA MET A 113 -7.78 -14.70 1.49
C MET A 113 -6.28 -14.40 1.44
N LEU A 114 -5.93 -13.12 1.45
CA LEU A 114 -4.54 -12.65 1.35
C LEU A 114 -4.20 -11.75 2.54
N THR A 115 -3.00 -11.94 3.08
CA THR A 115 -2.42 -10.92 3.98
C THR A 115 -1.96 -9.73 3.17
N ALA A 116 -2.18 -8.54 3.69
CA ALA A 116 -1.92 -7.32 2.99
C ALA A 116 -1.47 -6.20 3.94
N THR A 117 -0.82 -5.20 3.35
CA THR A 117 -0.46 -3.95 4.04
C THR A 117 -1.14 -2.79 3.34
N ILE A 118 -1.66 -1.85 4.13
CA ILE A 118 -2.24 -0.62 3.60
C ILE A 118 -1.12 0.35 3.24
N ARG A 119 -1.16 0.88 2.02
CA ARG A 119 -0.22 1.88 1.53
C ARG A 119 -0.95 3.14 1.07
N ALA A 120 -0.31 4.28 1.20
CA ALA A 120 -0.80 5.46 0.53
C ALA A 120 -0.71 5.29 -1.00
N ASN A 121 -1.68 5.81 -1.73
CA ASN A 121 -1.64 5.80 -3.18
C ASN A 121 -0.44 6.59 -3.69
N GLN A 122 0.57 5.91 -4.21
CA GLN A 122 1.82 6.53 -4.66
C GLN A 122 1.64 7.52 -5.81
N GLU A 123 0.56 7.38 -6.60
CA GLU A 123 0.21 8.34 -7.65
C GLU A 123 -0.33 9.66 -7.07
N ARG A 124 -0.64 9.66 -5.77
CA ARG A 124 -1.19 10.80 -5.01
C ARG A 124 -0.31 11.17 -3.82
N ILE A 125 0.99 10.93 -3.93
CA ILE A 125 2.01 11.38 -2.99
C ILE A 125 2.89 12.41 -3.69
N ALA A 126 3.23 13.48 -2.98
CA ALA A 126 4.23 14.44 -3.43
C ALA A 126 5.29 14.66 -2.37
N HIS A 127 6.52 14.50 -2.78
CA HIS A 127 7.69 14.91 -2.01
C HIS A 127 8.00 16.37 -2.34
N VAL A 128 7.77 17.23 -1.38
CA VAL A 128 7.90 18.69 -1.55
C VAL A 128 9.28 19.13 -1.09
N ALA A 129 10.13 19.47 -2.06
CA ALA A 129 11.49 19.97 -1.86
C ALA A 129 11.61 21.38 -2.45
N PRO A 130 12.55 22.21 -2.00
CA PRO A 130 12.86 23.49 -2.64
C PRO A 130 13.59 23.23 -3.95
N ARG A 131 13.50 24.17 -4.90
CA ARG A 131 14.26 24.08 -6.16
C ARG A 131 15.68 24.62 -6.06
N VAL A 132 15.94 25.44 -5.04
CA VAL A 132 17.23 26.05 -4.73
C VAL A 132 17.58 25.85 -3.28
N SER A 133 18.87 25.87 -2.96
CA SER A 133 19.33 25.85 -1.58
C SER A 133 18.86 27.11 -0.85
N ALA A 134 18.24 26.93 0.32
CA ALA A 134 17.64 28.01 1.06
C ALA A 134 17.56 27.72 2.56
N ARG A 135 17.62 28.74 3.41
CA ARG A 135 17.44 28.61 4.84
C ARG A 135 15.96 28.67 5.19
N ILE A 136 15.52 27.75 6.04
CA ILE A 136 14.13 27.71 6.52
C ILE A 136 13.92 28.82 7.56
N THR A 137 13.10 29.82 7.23
CA THR A 137 12.79 30.95 8.10
C THR A 137 11.51 30.77 8.88
N GLN A 138 10.54 30.02 8.32
CA GLN A 138 9.29 29.68 9.00
C GLN A 138 8.82 28.30 8.56
N VAL A 139 8.29 27.53 9.50
CA VAL A 139 7.58 26.27 9.22
C VAL A 139 6.11 26.49 9.59
N LYS A 140 5.23 26.45 8.58
CA LYS A 140 3.79 26.75 8.74
C LYS A 140 2.95 25.48 8.89
N ALA A 141 3.35 24.38 8.25
CA ALA A 141 2.63 23.12 8.31
C ALA A 141 3.24 22.17 9.35
N LYS A 142 2.38 21.42 10.01
CA LYS A 142 2.74 20.37 10.99
C LYS A 142 2.45 18.99 10.42
N LEU A 143 3.08 17.98 11.00
CA LEU A 143 2.75 16.58 10.71
C LEU A 143 1.27 16.33 11.04
N GLY A 144 0.55 15.69 10.12
CA GLY A 144 -0.88 15.40 10.24
C GLY A 144 -1.82 16.52 9.77
N ASP A 145 -1.31 17.70 9.44
CA ASP A 145 -2.14 18.81 8.95
C ASP A 145 -2.76 18.48 7.58
N ASN A 146 -4.04 18.89 7.42
CA ASN A 146 -4.69 18.88 6.11
C ASN A 146 -4.39 20.21 5.40
N VAL A 147 -3.82 20.12 4.22
CA VAL A 147 -3.40 21.25 3.41
C VAL A 147 -4.18 21.32 2.10
N LYS A 148 -4.35 22.52 1.57
CA LYS A 148 -4.98 22.78 0.26
C LYS A 148 -3.89 22.93 -0.81
N ALA A 149 -4.26 22.71 -2.06
CA ALA A 149 -3.38 23.02 -3.19
C ALA A 149 -2.92 24.49 -3.12
N GLY A 150 -1.62 24.74 -3.32
CA GLY A 150 -1.02 26.06 -3.25
C GLY A 150 -0.80 26.61 -1.85
N GLN A 151 -1.22 25.91 -0.79
CA GLN A 151 -1.01 26.37 0.60
C GLN A 151 0.48 26.37 0.95
N PRO A 152 1.02 27.47 1.52
CA PRO A 152 2.41 27.54 1.94
C PRO A 152 2.66 26.64 3.17
N LEU A 153 3.63 25.73 3.03
CA LEU A 153 4.05 24.79 4.07
C LEU A 153 5.21 25.32 4.90
N ALA A 154 6.14 26.01 4.23
CA ALA A 154 7.27 26.71 4.85
C ALA A 154 7.63 27.95 4.06
N LEU A 155 8.33 28.89 4.71
CA LEU A 155 8.94 30.05 4.07
C LEU A 155 10.46 29.89 4.14
N LEU A 156 11.11 30.06 3.00
CA LEU A 156 12.54 29.87 2.83
C LEU A 156 13.19 31.17 2.34
N ASP A 157 14.46 31.34 2.70
CA ASP A 157 15.31 32.44 2.30
C ASP A 157 16.50 31.92 1.47
N SER A 158 16.59 32.33 0.21
CA SER A 158 17.63 31.93 -0.72
C SER A 158 18.44 33.11 -1.25
N MET A 159 19.75 33.03 -1.06
CA MET A 159 20.68 34.00 -1.61
C MET A 159 20.66 33.96 -3.14
N GLU A 160 20.62 32.75 -3.74
CA GLU A 160 20.58 32.56 -5.19
C GLU A 160 19.34 33.22 -5.82
N LEU A 161 18.19 33.12 -5.16
CA LEU A 161 16.98 33.78 -5.61
C LEU A 161 17.10 35.31 -5.52
N GLY A 162 17.68 35.81 -4.44
CA GLY A 162 17.97 37.26 -4.26
C GLY A 162 18.86 37.80 -5.36
N GLU A 163 19.92 37.08 -5.71
CA GLU A 163 20.82 37.41 -6.84
C GLU A 163 20.10 37.41 -8.18
N ALA A 164 19.27 36.38 -8.44
CA ALA A 164 18.50 36.28 -9.68
C ALA A 164 17.51 37.45 -9.84
N HIS A 165 16.81 37.84 -8.77
CA HIS A 165 15.96 39.04 -8.75
C HIS A 165 16.72 40.33 -8.98
N SER A 166 17.90 40.46 -8.38
CA SER A 166 18.74 41.65 -8.59
C SER A 166 19.21 41.77 -10.04
N ALA A 167 19.64 40.64 -10.63
CA ALA A 167 20.03 40.59 -12.06
C ALA A 167 18.86 40.93 -12.99
N TYR A 168 17.65 40.46 -12.68
CA TYR A 168 16.46 40.78 -13.45
C TYR A 168 16.13 42.27 -13.41
N ARG A 169 16.12 42.88 -12.22
CA ARG A 169 15.86 44.35 -12.06
C ARG A 169 16.88 45.16 -12.82
N GLN A 170 18.17 44.79 -12.76
CA GLN A 170 19.23 45.45 -13.50
C GLN A 170 18.99 45.36 -15.01
N ALA A 171 18.67 44.13 -15.53
CA ALA A 171 18.40 43.94 -16.94
C ALA A 171 17.12 44.68 -17.39
N GLN A 172 16.12 44.78 -16.54
CA GLN A 172 14.88 45.53 -16.80
C GLN A 172 15.16 47.01 -16.95
N SER A 173 15.97 47.58 -16.05
CA SER A 173 16.36 49.00 -16.11
C SER A 173 17.20 49.33 -17.36
N GLN A 174 18.14 48.44 -17.75
CA GLN A 174 18.93 48.56 -18.94
C GLN A 174 18.08 48.47 -20.21
N PHE A 175 17.11 47.53 -20.24
CA PHE A 175 16.18 47.40 -21.34
C PHE A 175 15.29 48.63 -21.50
N ALA A 176 14.79 49.22 -20.42
CA ALA A 176 13.95 50.41 -20.44
C ALA A 176 14.71 51.59 -21.03
N LEU A 177 16.00 51.79 -20.63
CA LEU A 177 16.86 52.83 -21.20
C LEU A 177 17.12 52.60 -22.67
N ALA A 178 17.60 51.40 -23.05
CA ALA A 178 17.93 51.08 -24.44
C ALA A 178 16.71 51.19 -25.37
N LYS A 179 15.52 50.84 -24.85
CA LYS A 179 14.26 50.97 -25.57
C LYS A 179 13.91 52.44 -25.86
N ALA A 180 14.05 53.30 -24.87
CA ALA A 180 13.79 54.75 -25.04
C ALA A 180 14.78 55.39 -26.03
N ASP A 181 16.06 55.00 -25.98
CA ASP A 181 17.06 55.49 -26.90
C ASP A 181 16.82 55.02 -28.32
N PHE A 182 16.45 53.75 -28.53
CA PHE A 182 16.08 53.19 -29.82
C PHE A 182 14.84 53.87 -30.41
N GLU A 183 13.79 54.07 -29.62
CA GLU A 183 12.57 54.79 -30.05
C GLU A 183 12.88 56.23 -30.49
N ARG A 184 13.75 56.91 -29.74
CA ARG A 184 14.21 58.27 -30.08
C ARG A 184 15.01 58.23 -31.39
N ALA A 185 15.98 57.33 -31.51
CA ALA A 185 16.77 57.13 -32.72
C ALA A 185 15.92 56.78 -33.96
N GLN A 186 14.87 55.98 -33.75
CA GLN A 186 13.92 55.65 -34.83
C GLN A 186 13.17 56.86 -35.34
N LYS A 187 12.70 57.76 -34.47
CA LYS A 187 12.04 59.01 -34.86
C LYS A 187 12.99 59.95 -35.58
N LEU A 188 14.20 60.18 -35.04
CA LEU A 188 15.19 61.05 -35.66
C LEU A 188 15.70 60.52 -37.00
N LYS A 189 15.74 59.20 -37.17
CA LYS A 189 16.10 58.58 -38.46
C LYS A 189 14.98 58.76 -39.48
N ALA A 190 13.71 58.67 -39.11
CA ALA A 190 12.59 58.93 -39.98
C ALA A 190 12.53 60.36 -40.49
N GLU A 191 13.08 61.31 -39.70
CA GLU A 191 13.20 62.74 -40.03
C GLU A 191 14.58 63.05 -40.71
N GLU A 192 15.37 62.02 -41.05
CA GLU A 192 16.70 62.15 -41.66
C GLU A 192 17.73 62.96 -40.84
N ILE A 193 17.53 63.13 -39.53
CA ILE A 193 18.35 63.95 -38.64
C ILE A 193 19.65 63.22 -38.25
N ILE A 194 19.62 61.87 -38.10
CA ILE A 194 20.76 61.08 -37.67
C ILE A 194 21.27 60.11 -38.75
N PRO A 195 22.59 59.82 -38.74
CA PRO A 195 23.17 58.84 -39.66
C PRO A 195 22.67 57.39 -39.43
N ASP A 196 22.69 56.56 -40.43
CA ASP A 196 22.35 55.13 -40.35
C ASP A 196 23.14 54.38 -39.26
N LYS A 197 24.41 54.76 -39.09
CA LYS A 197 25.31 54.16 -38.09
C LYS A 197 24.77 54.33 -36.68
N ASP A 198 24.24 55.49 -36.35
CA ASP A 198 23.76 55.78 -35.02
C ASP A 198 22.42 55.07 -34.70
N TYR A 199 21.55 55.02 -35.71
CA TYR A 199 20.34 54.19 -35.65
C TYR A 199 20.65 52.68 -35.45
N LEU A 200 21.58 52.12 -36.23
CA LEU A 200 21.98 50.73 -36.14
C LEU A 200 22.64 50.41 -34.79
N ARG A 201 23.38 51.35 -34.22
CA ARG A 201 23.96 51.23 -32.91
C ARG A 201 22.86 51.20 -31.83
N ALA A 202 21.90 52.11 -31.83
CA ALA A 202 20.81 52.12 -30.89
C ALA A 202 19.96 50.84 -30.97
N ARG A 203 19.71 50.36 -32.21
CA ARG A 203 19.01 49.09 -32.41
C ARG A 203 19.78 47.90 -31.84
N SER A 204 21.10 47.85 -32.07
CA SER A 204 21.96 46.78 -31.53
C SER A 204 21.94 46.76 -29.98
N GLU A 205 22.01 47.92 -29.33
CA GLU A 205 21.95 48.02 -27.87
C GLU A 205 20.56 47.63 -27.33
N TYR A 206 19.48 48.01 -28.01
CA TYR A 206 18.12 47.57 -27.69
C TYR A 206 17.98 46.02 -27.76
N GLU A 207 18.45 45.40 -28.84
CA GLU A 207 18.37 43.95 -29.01
C GLU A 207 19.21 43.20 -27.96
N LYS A 208 20.39 43.70 -27.60
CA LYS A 208 21.22 43.14 -26.53
C LYS A 208 20.53 43.24 -25.18
N ALA A 209 20.00 44.40 -24.85
CA ALA A 209 19.32 44.61 -23.58
C ALA A 209 18.04 43.75 -23.47
N ARG A 210 17.30 43.59 -24.59
CA ARG A 210 16.15 42.70 -24.68
C ARG A 210 16.53 41.25 -24.42
N ALA A 211 17.63 40.77 -25.02
CA ALA A 211 18.11 39.41 -24.83
C ALA A 211 18.58 39.17 -23.39
N SER A 212 19.25 40.17 -22.78
CA SER A 212 19.67 40.09 -21.37
C SER A 212 18.46 40.01 -20.40
N LEU A 213 17.44 40.85 -20.61
CA LEU A 213 16.22 40.81 -19.81
C LEU A 213 15.52 39.43 -19.93
N ARG A 214 15.41 38.92 -21.15
CA ARG A 214 14.80 37.61 -21.36
C ARG A 214 15.57 36.48 -20.65
N SER A 215 16.91 36.51 -20.73
CA SER A 215 17.75 35.52 -20.02
C SER A 215 17.58 35.58 -18.50
N ALA A 216 17.47 36.79 -17.92
CA ALA A 216 17.27 36.97 -16.49
C ALA A 216 15.85 36.51 -16.06
N ASP A 217 14.82 36.79 -16.87
CA ASP A 217 13.45 36.31 -16.66
C ASP A 217 13.36 34.77 -16.72
N ASP A 218 13.98 34.15 -17.73
CA ASP A 218 14.04 32.71 -17.85
C ASP A 218 14.71 32.04 -16.63
N ARG A 219 15.78 32.69 -16.08
CA ARG A 219 16.43 32.21 -14.85
C ARG A 219 15.49 32.26 -13.65
N LEU A 220 14.73 33.33 -13.45
CA LEU A 220 13.74 33.42 -12.37
C LEU A 220 12.65 32.34 -12.49
N ARG A 221 12.15 32.10 -13.70
CA ARG A 221 11.15 31.07 -13.94
C ARG A 221 11.67 29.65 -13.62
N LEU A 222 12.93 29.36 -13.94
CA LEU A 222 13.57 28.08 -13.60
C LEU A 222 13.66 27.88 -12.08
N LEU A 223 13.79 28.96 -11.31
CA LEU A 223 13.81 28.94 -9.84
C LEU A 223 12.41 28.89 -9.20
N ASP A 224 11.34 28.82 -10.02
CA ASP A 224 9.93 28.84 -9.60
C ASP A 224 9.55 30.14 -8.85
N ALA A 225 10.32 31.18 -9.06
CA ALA A 225 10.03 32.52 -8.57
C ALA A 225 9.12 33.20 -9.60
N ALA A 226 7.80 33.07 -9.41
CA ALA A 226 6.86 33.89 -10.16
C ALA A 226 7.18 35.36 -9.87
N HIS A 227 7.43 36.13 -10.92
CA HIS A 227 7.58 37.57 -10.81
C HIS A 227 6.20 38.18 -10.52
N ASP A 228 5.91 38.37 -9.25
CA ASP A 228 4.73 39.14 -8.83
C ASP A 228 5.19 40.58 -8.58
N GLU A 229 4.86 41.48 -9.51
CA GLU A 229 5.21 42.91 -9.39
C GLU A 229 4.58 43.57 -8.17
N SER A 230 3.59 42.94 -7.55
CA SER A 230 2.87 43.39 -6.36
C SER A 230 3.54 42.96 -5.05
N ASP A 231 4.48 42.03 -5.07
CA ASP A 231 5.14 41.54 -3.86
C ASP A 231 6.25 42.50 -3.41
N THR A 232 5.92 43.34 -2.42
CA THR A 232 6.84 44.29 -1.75
C THR A 232 7.71 43.61 -0.70
N GLY A 233 7.65 42.30 -0.55
CA GLY A 233 8.41 41.50 0.39
C GLY A 233 9.92 41.42 0.06
N PRO A 234 10.74 40.86 0.96
CA PRO A 234 12.12 40.56 0.68
C PRO A 234 12.22 39.56 -0.50
N VAL A 235 12.94 39.95 -1.53
CA VAL A 235 13.06 39.20 -2.83
C VAL A 235 13.76 37.83 -2.72
N SER A 236 14.39 37.56 -1.58
CA SER A 236 15.03 36.27 -1.28
C SER A 236 14.10 35.26 -0.62
N LEU A 237 12.93 35.72 -0.10
CA LEU A 237 11.95 34.88 0.58
C LEU A 237 10.98 34.28 -0.43
N PHE A 238 10.78 32.95 -0.33
CA PHE A 238 9.78 32.26 -1.14
C PHE A 238 9.09 31.15 -0.35
N PRO A 239 7.78 30.89 -0.63
CA PRO A 239 7.05 29.83 0.02
C PRO A 239 7.24 28.49 -0.72
N VAL A 240 7.51 27.43 0.01
CA VAL A 240 7.32 26.06 -0.47
C VAL A 240 5.85 25.71 -0.27
N LYS A 241 5.15 25.37 -1.36
CA LYS A 241 3.69 25.18 -1.40
C LYS A 241 3.33 23.71 -1.61
N ALA A 242 2.15 23.31 -1.09
CA ALA A 242 1.57 22.01 -1.38
C ALA A 242 1.11 21.94 -2.85
N PRO A 243 1.49 20.90 -3.62
CA PRO A 243 1.11 20.79 -5.03
C PRO A 243 -0.37 20.43 -5.22
N PHE A 244 -0.98 19.75 -4.27
CA PHE A 244 -2.40 19.39 -4.24
C PHE A 244 -2.94 19.35 -2.81
N ALA A 245 -4.24 19.20 -2.66
CA ALA A 245 -4.89 19.08 -1.36
C ALA A 245 -4.66 17.67 -0.77
N GLY A 246 -4.17 17.60 0.47
CA GLY A 246 -3.85 16.32 1.10
C GLY A 246 -3.50 16.48 2.57
N THR A 247 -2.91 15.42 3.13
CA THR A 247 -2.41 15.39 4.52
C THR A 247 -0.89 15.35 4.50
N VAL A 248 -0.25 16.11 5.37
CA VAL A 248 1.20 16.05 5.59
C VAL A 248 1.53 14.77 6.36
N ILE A 249 2.11 13.79 5.68
CA ILE A 249 2.45 12.48 6.27
C ILE A 249 3.90 12.41 6.77
N GLU A 250 4.78 13.27 6.26
CA GLU A 250 6.15 13.42 6.73
C GLU A 250 6.55 14.89 6.76
N LYS A 251 7.37 15.24 7.73
CA LYS A 251 7.92 16.60 7.91
C LYS A 251 9.37 16.50 8.36
N SER A 252 10.29 16.90 7.48
CA SER A 252 11.73 17.02 7.76
C SER A 252 12.17 18.47 7.94
N ALA A 253 11.29 19.44 7.66
CA ALA A 253 11.59 20.86 7.77
C ALA A 253 11.82 21.28 9.24
N VAL A 254 13.02 21.80 9.53
CA VAL A 254 13.41 22.36 10.84
C VAL A 254 13.78 23.83 10.67
N LEU A 255 13.29 24.68 11.57
CA LEU A 255 13.56 26.10 11.55
C LEU A 255 15.07 26.39 11.63
N GLY A 256 15.58 27.25 10.74
CA GLY A 256 16.99 27.64 10.68
C GLY A 256 17.90 26.66 9.93
N GLU A 257 17.44 25.49 9.55
CA GLU A 257 18.18 24.50 8.77
C GLU A 257 18.31 24.94 7.29
N LEU A 258 19.39 24.50 6.63
CA LEU A 258 19.59 24.68 5.20
C LEU A 258 18.85 23.57 4.44
N ALA A 259 17.82 23.94 3.73
CA ALA A 259 17.09 23.07 2.81
C ALA A 259 17.83 22.93 1.49
N GLN A 260 17.89 21.73 0.94
CA GLN A 260 18.55 21.40 -0.34
C GLN A 260 17.55 20.81 -1.34
N PRO A 261 17.76 20.96 -2.64
CA PRO A 261 16.83 20.49 -3.68
C PRO A 261 16.63 18.98 -3.73
N ASP A 262 17.61 18.20 -3.30
CA ASP A 262 17.61 16.75 -3.27
C ASP A 262 16.91 16.16 -2.04
N LYS A 263 16.49 17.00 -1.09
CA LYS A 263 15.92 16.59 0.20
C LYS A 263 14.50 17.14 0.37
N SER A 264 13.53 16.21 0.46
CA SER A 264 12.15 16.62 0.71
C SER A 264 11.99 17.22 2.11
N LEU A 265 11.29 18.34 2.18
CA LEU A 265 10.93 19.01 3.43
C LEU A 265 9.61 18.49 4.00
N PHE A 266 8.70 18.12 3.11
CA PHE A 266 7.40 17.59 3.45
C PHE A 266 7.02 16.49 2.45
N THR A 267 6.28 15.51 2.93
CA THR A 267 5.56 14.58 2.07
C THR A 267 4.06 14.80 2.28
N VAL A 268 3.37 15.16 1.20
CA VAL A 268 1.92 15.37 1.18
C VAL A 268 1.27 14.22 0.44
N ALA A 269 0.25 13.59 1.04
CA ALA A 269 -0.48 12.49 0.45
C ALA A 269 -1.99 12.75 0.48
N ASP A 270 -2.67 12.40 -0.60
CA ASP A 270 -4.13 12.29 -0.61
C ASP A 270 -4.51 10.90 -0.08
N LEU A 271 -5.06 10.87 1.12
CA LEU A 271 -5.48 9.65 1.81
C LEU A 271 -6.95 9.29 1.59
N SER A 272 -7.63 9.92 0.63
CA SER A 272 -9.03 9.63 0.31
C SER A 272 -9.23 8.25 -0.34
N THR A 273 -8.19 7.73 -0.98
CA THR A 273 -8.09 6.37 -1.51
C THR A 273 -6.76 5.77 -1.10
N LEU A 274 -6.79 4.51 -0.70
CA LEU A 274 -5.61 3.79 -0.28
C LEU A 274 -5.40 2.53 -1.12
N TRP A 275 -4.18 2.12 -1.22
CA TRP A 275 -3.81 0.85 -1.83
C TRP A 275 -3.60 -0.20 -0.76
N ILE A 276 -4.20 -1.34 -0.98
CA ILE A 276 -4.00 -2.54 -0.17
C ILE A 276 -3.10 -3.46 -0.99
N GLU A 277 -1.84 -3.52 -0.61
CA GLU A 277 -0.84 -4.36 -1.26
C GLU A 277 -0.86 -5.73 -0.62
N ALA A 278 -1.28 -6.72 -1.38
CA ALA A 278 -1.45 -8.10 -0.94
C ALA A 278 -0.51 -9.03 -1.71
N ASN A 279 -0.04 -10.06 -1.03
CA ASN A 279 0.79 -11.10 -1.62
C ASN A 279 -0.09 -12.24 -2.12
N LEU A 280 -0.28 -12.31 -3.43
CA LEU A 280 -1.04 -13.35 -4.11
C LEU A 280 -0.10 -14.50 -4.46
N PHE A 281 -0.32 -15.68 -3.90
CA PHE A 281 0.49 -16.86 -4.17
C PHE A 281 0.25 -17.42 -5.57
N GLU A 282 1.28 -18.04 -6.15
CA GLU A 282 1.26 -18.59 -7.51
C GLU A 282 0.09 -19.56 -7.72
N LYS A 283 -0.23 -20.41 -6.73
CA LYS A 283 -1.35 -21.37 -6.78
C LYS A 283 -2.73 -20.71 -6.98
N ASP A 284 -2.90 -19.48 -6.53
CA ASP A 284 -4.16 -18.73 -6.55
C ASP A 284 -4.24 -17.73 -7.72
N LEU A 285 -3.13 -17.53 -8.45
CA LEU A 285 -3.04 -16.56 -9.53
C LEU A 285 -4.09 -16.79 -10.64
N GLY A 286 -4.34 -18.04 -11.00
CA GLY A 286 -5.32 -18.40 -12.02
C GLY A 286 -6.79 -18.18 -11.61
N ARG A 287 -7.06 -18.03 -10.30
CA ARG A 287 -8.40 -17.85 -9.72
C ARG A 287 -8.83 -16.41 -9.64
N VAL A 288 -7.89 -15.46 -9.64
CA VAL A 288 -8.12 -14.03 -9.40
C VAL A 288 -7.94 -13.24 -10.69
N ARG A 289 -8.77 -12.23 -10.92
CA ARG A 289 -8.69 -11.36 -12.09
C ARG A 289 -8.76 -9.89 -11.70
N VAL A 290 -8.05 -9.04 -12.43
CA VAL A 290 -8.17 -7.57 -12.30
C VAL A 290 -9.64 -7.17 -12.50
N GLY A 291 -10.13 -6.28 -11.67
CA GLY A 291 -11.53 -5.87 -11.61
C GLY A 291 -12.35 -6.62 -10.56
N ALA A 292 -11.84 -7.69 -9.96
CA ALA A 292 -12.54 -8.44 -8.92
C ALA A 292 -12.85 -7.57 -7.70
N LEU A 293 -13.98 -7.83 -7.07
CA LEU A 293 -14.34 -7.21 -5.79
C LEU A 293 -13.46 -7.79 -4.68
N ALA A 294 -13.07 -6.95 -3.77
CA ALA A 294 -12.28 -7.33 -2.61
C ALA A 294 -12.91 -6.75 -1.35
N THR A 295 -12.98 -7.57 -0.32
CA THR A 295 -13.42 -7.17 1.01
C THR A 295 -12.19 -7.12 1.91
N VAL A 296 -11.90 -5.94 2.45
CA VAL A 296 -10.73 -5.70 3.29
C VAL A 296 -11.17 -5.55 4.73
N THR A 297 -10.52 -6.28 5.62
CA THR A 297 -10.72 -6.21 7.07
C THR A 297 -9.41 -5.84 7.75
N VAL A 298 -9.49 -5.04 8.80
CA VAL A 298 -8.35 -4.60 9.61
C VAL A 298 -8.61 -4.87 11.09
N SER A 299 -7.59 -5.27 11.82
CA SER A 299 -7.72 -5.59 13.25
C SER A 299 -8.13 -4.39 14.11
N ALA A 300 -7.83 -3.17 13.65
CA ALA A 300 -8.20 -1.94 14.35
C ALA A 300 -9.72 -1.67 14.36
N TYR A 301 -10.48 -2.28 13.45
CA TYR A 301 -11.96 -2.14 13.36
C TYR A 301 -12.62 -3.51 13.24
N PRO A 302 -12.72 -4.24 14.37
CA PRO A 302 -13.29 -5.58 14.38
C PRO A 302 -14.76 -5.57 13.92
N GLY A 303 -15.09 -6.49 13.01
CA GLY A 303 -16.46 -6.62 12.47
C GLY A 303 -16.81 -5.65 11.35
N GLU A 304 -15.93 -4.71 11.01
CA GLU A 304 -16.11 -3.82 9.85
C GLU A 304 -15.37 -4.35 8.63
N ALA A 305 -15.97 -4.15 7.47
CA ALA A 305 -15.42 -4.55 6.18
C ALA A 305 -15.40 -3.35 5.22
N PHE A 306 -14.25 -3.10 4.63
CA PHE A 306 -14.04 -2.05 3.65
C PHE A 306 -14.06 -2.67 2.25
N GLN A 307 -14.92 -2.14 1.40
CA GLN A 307 -15.05 -2.65 0.03
C GLN A 307 -14.03 -1.99 -0.88
N GLY A 308 -13.38 -2.80 -1.70
CA GLY A 308 -12.40 -2.36 -2.67
C GLY A 308 -12.48 -3.15 -3.97
N ARG A 309 -11.60 -2.80 -4.89
CA ARG A 309 -11.49 -3.49 -6.19
C ARG A 309 -10.03 -3.78 -6.48
N LEU A 310 -9.76 -4.98 -6.96
CA LEU A 310 -8.43 -5.36 -7.44
C LEU A 310 -8.13 -4.59 -8.73
N THR A 311 -7.16 -3.69 -8.67
CA THR A 311 -6.79 -2.81 -9.80
C THR A 311 -5.56 -3.29 -10.54
N TYR A 312 -4.68 -4.04 -9.87
CA TYR A 312 -3.42 -4.45 -10.46
C TYR A 312 -2.95 -5.79 -9.90
N ILE A 313 -2.36 -6.60 -10.77
CA ILE A 313 -1.59 -7.81 -10.45
C ILE A 313 -0.24 -7.67 -11.14
N SER A 314 0.85 -7.82 -10.40
CA SER A 314 2.21 -7.72 -10.95
C SER A 314 2.46 -8.78 -12.03
N SER A 315 3.22 -8.41 -13.04
CA SER A 315 3.67 -9.34 -14.09
C SER A 315 4.88 -10.19 -13.68
N THR A 316 5.47 -9.88 -12.51
CA THR A 316 6.65 -10.57 -11.99
C THR A 316 6.34 -11.25 -10.67
N VAL A 317 6.86 -12.45 -10.50
CA VAL A 317 6.81 -13.21 -9.25
C VAL A 317 8.05 -12.86 -8.44
N ASP A 318 7.87 -12.54 -7.18
CA ASP A 318 8.98 -12.39 -6.24
C ASP A 318 9.63 -13.76 -5.98
N ARG A 319 10.95 -13.82 -6.12
CA ARG A 319 11.70 -15.09 -6.07
C ARG A 319 11.80 -15.68 -4.67
N GLU A 320 11.79 -14.85 -3.65
CA GLU A 320 11.96 -15.26 -2.25
C GLU A 320 10.62 -15.74 -1.68
N THR A 321 9.56 -14.97 -1.90
CA THR A 321 8.23 -15.25 -1.35
C THR A 321 7.37 -16.14 -2.26
N ARG A 322 7.73 -16.28 -3.54
CA ARG A 322 6.93 -16.91 -4.60
C ARG A 322 5.52 -16.36 -4.69
N ALA A 323 5.39 -15.08 -4.41
CA ALA A 323 4.14 -14.36 -4.48
C ALA A 323 4.19 -13.29 -5.58
N VAL A 324 3.02 -12.96 -6.08
CA VAL A 324 2.79 -11.87 -7.00
C VAL A 324 2.12 -10.73 -6.23
N GLN A 325 2.62 -9.52 -6.36
CA GLN A 325 2.01 -8.37 -5.72
C GLN A 325 0.68 -8.05 -6.38
N ALA A 326 -0.39 -8.05 -5.60
CA ALA A 326 -1.72 -7.65 -5.99
C ALA A 326 -2.10 -6.35 -5.28
N ARG A 327 -2.74 -5.41 -6.00
CA ARG A 327 -3.15 -4.12 -5.46
C ARG A 327 -4.67 -3.99 -5.52
N VAL A 328 -5.26 -3.81 -4.35
CA VAL A 328 -6.68 -3.47 -4.20
C VAL A 328 -6.79 -2.00 -3.85
N GLU A 329 -7.62 -1.26 -4.56
CA GLU A 329 -7.93 0.12 -4.25
C GLU A 329 -9.18 0.20 -3.38
N VAL A 330 -9.06 0.92 -2.24
CA VAL A 330 -10.11 1.07 -1.24
C VAL A 330 -10.39 2.55 -1.00
N PRO A 331 -11.65 3.02 -1.15
CA PRO A 331 -12.06 4.36 -0.73
C PRO A 331 -11.91 4.55 0.79
N ASN A 332 -11.40 5.70 1.21
CA ASN A 332 -11.19 6.05 2.62
C ASN A 332 -11.69 7.48 2.92
N PRO A 333 -13.00 7.76 2.74
CA PRO A 333 -13.54 9.11 2.89
C PRO A 333 -13.38 9.65 4.32
N ASP A 334 -13.52 8.79 5.31
CA ASP A 334 -13.43 9.14 6.73
C ASP A 334 -12.00 9.14 7.26
N ARG A 335 -11.01 8.82 6.41
CA ARG A 335 -9.58 8.72 6.75
C ARG A 335 -9.28 7.81 7.95
N ARG A 336 -10.12 6.80 8.18
CA ARG A 336 -9.98 5.83 9.27
C ARG A 336 -8.87 4.84 8.99
N LEU A 337 -8.76 4.35 7.76
CA LEU A 337 -7.65 3.54 7.34
C LEU A 337 -6.39 4.40 7.24
N LYS A 338 -5.30 3.89 7.79
CA LYS A 338 -4.00 4.59 7.77
C LYS A 338 -2.97 3.75 7.04
N PRO A 339 -2.06 4.38 6.29
CA PRO A 339 -0.90 3.68 5.74
C PRO A 339 -0.16 2.89 6.83
N GLU A 340 0.49 1.80 6.45
CA GLU A 340 1.24 0.85 7.28
C GLU A 340 0.39 -0.03 8.22
N MET A 341 -0.95 0.07 8.20
CA MET A 341 -1.80 -0.89 8.89
C MET A 341 -1.77 -2.24 8.15
N PHE A 342 -1.78 -3.33 8.93
CA PHE A 342 -2.02 -4.67 8.40
C PHE A 342 -3.49 -4.89 8.12
N ALA A 343 -3.76 -5.59 7.03
CA ALA A 343 -5.10 -5.91 6.58
C ALA A 343 -5.17 -7.35 6.06
N THR A 344 -6.36 -7.88 6.01
CA THR A 344 -6.68 -9.11 5.27
C THR A 344 -7.60 -8.73 4.12
N ALA A 345 -7.22 -9.12 2.90
CA ALA A 345 -8.02 -8.90 1.69
C ALA A 345 -8.63 -10.23 1.23
N ALA A 346 -9.95 -10.32 1.22
CA ALA A 346 -10.70 -11.40 0.62
C ALA A 346 -11.08 -11.00 -0.81
N ILE A 347 -10.44 -11.60 -1.81
CA ILE A 347 -10.66 -11.28 -3.22
C ILE A 347 -11.63 -12.31 -3.80
N ALA A 348 -12.75 -11.85 -4.35
CA ALA A 348 -13.72 -12.72 -5.01
C ALA A 348 -13.11 -13.34 -6.26
N THR A 349 -13.29 -14.65 -6.42
CA THR A 349 -12.89 -15.38 -7.64
C THR A 349 -14.07 -15.44 -8.62
N ALA A 350 -13.79 -15.86 -9.84
CA ALA A 350 -14.85 -16.11 -10.83
C ALA A 350 -15.58 -17.45 -10.58
N ALA A 351 -15.04 -18.28 -9.71
CA ALA A 351 -15.62 -19.56 -9.37
C ALA A 351 -16.72 -19.39 -8.32
N THR A 352 -17.83 -20.05 -8.53
CA THR A 352 -18.87 -20.21 -7.51
C THR A 352 -18.89 -21.67 -7.10
N THR A 353 -18.89 -21.90 -5.80
CA THR A 353 -18.99 -23.25 -5.24
C THR A 353 -20.37 -23.37 -4.59
N GLU A 354 -21.06 -24.44 -4.88
CA GLU A 354 -22.27 -24.78 -4.13
C GLU A 354 -21.86 -25.25 -2.73
N ALA A 355 -22.27 -24.51 -1.72
CA ALA A 355 -21.95 -24.80 -0.34
C ALA A 355 -23.19 -24.66 0.55
N LEU A 356 -23.23 -25.48 1.59
CA LEU A 356 -24.22 -25.33 2.64
C LEU A 356 -23.80 -24.18 3.54
N THR A 357 -24.70 -23.25 3.78
CA THR A 357 -24.38 -22.08 4.62
C THR A 357 -25.41 -21.89 5.71
N LEU A 358 -24.95 -21.50 6.91
CA LEU A 358 -25.82 -21.10 8.01
C LEU A 358 -25.51 -19.68 8.46
N PRO A 359 -26.49 -18.94 9.01
CA PRO A 359 -26.21 -17.71 9.73
C PRO A 359 -25.18 -17.97 10.84
N GLN A 360 -24.23 -17.05 11.04
CA GLN A 360 -23.20 -17.21 12.08
C GLN A 360 -23.80 -17.42 13.48
N ALA A 361 -24.98 -16.84 13.76
CA ALA A 361 -25.69 -17.00 15.04
C ALA A 361 -26.26 -18.41 15.24
N ALA A 362 -26.37 -19.23 14.20
CA ALA A 362 -26.87 -20.60 14.27
C ALA A 362 -25.80 -21.62 14.69
N VAL A 363 -24.53 -21.30 14.53
CA VAL A 363 -23.40 -22.15 14.92
C VAL A 363 -22.84 -21.67 16.25
N LEU A 364 -22.97 -22.52 17.27
CA LEU A 364 -22.53 -22.21 18.63
C LEU A 364 -21.43 -23.17 19.06
N LEU A 365 -20.52 -22.69 19.90
CA LEU A 365 -19.55 -23.58 20.55
C LEU A 365 -20.20 -24.34 21.70
N VAL A 366 -20.26 -25.66 21.62
CA VAL A 366 -20.70 -26.57 22.68
C VAL A 366 -19.51 -27.45 23.04
N ASN A 367 -19.09 -27.44 24.30
CA ASN A 367 -17.90 -28.18 24.77
C ASN A 367 -16.64 -27.93 23.91
N GLY A 368 -16.46 -26.68 23.39
CA GLY A 368 -15.35 -26.31 22.57
C GLY A 368 -15.46 -26.66 21.08
N GLN A 369 -16.54 -27.36 20.66
CA GLN A 369 -16.76 -27.73 19.26
C GLN A 369 -17.87 -26.88 18.62
N PRO A 370 -17.71 -26.41 17.37
CA PRO A 370 -18.78 -25.78 16.61
C PRO A 370 -19.93 -26.77 16.43
N THR A 371 -21.13 -26.36 16.83
CA THR A 371 -22.32 -27.23 16.85
C THR A 371 -23.51 -26.49 16.24
N ALA A 372 -24.24 -27.15 15.37
CA ALA A 372 -25.54 -26.74 14.85
C ALA A 372 -26.63 -27.66 15.39
N PHE A 373 -27.87 -27.15 15.49
CA PHE A 373 -29.02 -27.93 15.94
C PHE A 373 -29.89 -28.31 14.75
N VAL A 374 -30.05 -29.62 14.53
CA VAL A 374 -30.87 -30.22 13.44
C VAL A 374 -32.19 -30.64 14.00
N ARG A 375 -33.29 -30.33 13.34
CA ARG A 375 -34.63 -30.78 13.70
C ARG A 375 -34.87 -32.18 13.16
N GLU A 376 -35.17 -33.13 14.03
CA GLU A 376 -35.58 -34.48 13.69
C GLU A 376 -36.98 -34.77 14.24
N ALA A 377 -37.56 -35.96 13.91
CA ALA A 377 -38.90 -36.34 14.29
C ALA A 377 -39.16 -36.34 15.79
N GLY A 378 -38.11 -36.49 16.60
CA GLY A 378 -38.18 -36.53 18.06
C GLY A 378 -37.80 -35.22 18.79
N GLY A 379 -37.33 -34.22 18.10
CA GLY A 379 -36.83 -32.97 18.73
C GLY A 379 -35.68 -32.32 18.00
N PHE A 380 -34.77 -31.72 18.74
CA PHE A 380 -33.56 -31.08 18.20
C PHE A 380 -32.32 -31.87 18.61
N GLU A 381 -31.51 -32.22 17.65
CA GLU A 381 -30.25 -32.93 17.84
C GLU A 381 -29.08 -31.96 17.71
N PRO A 382 -28.20 -31.85 18.73
CA PRO A 382 -26.96 -31.12 18.63
C PRO A 382 -25.97 -31.92 17.76
N ARG A 383 -25.55 -31.34 16.64
CA ARG A 383 -24.61 -32.00 15.71
C ARG A 383 -23.35 -31.16 15.55
N ALA A 384 -22.19 -31.76 15.81
CA ALA A 384 -20.92 -31.13 15.56
C ALA A 384 -20.75 -30.86 14.06
N VAL A 385 -20.33 -29.64 13.72
CA VAL A 385 -20.15 -29.20 12.34
C VAL A 385 -18.73 -28.66 12.15
N GLU A 386 -18.18 -28.90 10.99
CA GLU A 386 -16.96 -28.24 10.57
C GLU A 386 -17.33 -26.97 9.82
N VAL A 387 -16.71 -25.86 10.26
CA VAL A 387 -16.96 -24.56 9.67
C VAL A 387 -15.82 -24.17 8.74
N GLY A 388 -16.19 -23.70 7.57
CA GLY A 388 -15.29 -23.14 6.56
C GLY A 388 -15.32 -21.60 6.58
N ASP A 389 -15.23 -21.00 5.40
CA ASP A 389 -15.13 -19.57 5.22
C ASP A 389 -16.41 -18.82 5.62
N LYS A 390 -16.23 -17.60 6.12
CA LYS A 390 -17.32 -16.67 6.39
C LYS A 390 -17.67 -15.89 5.13
N VAL A 391 -18.93 -15.92 4.74
CA VAL A 391 -19.44 -15.19 3.59
C VAL A 391 -20.52 -14.21 4.06
N GLY A 392 -20.13 -12.98 4.23
CA GLY A 392 -20.98 -11.95 4.82
C GLY A 392 -21.42 -12.30 6.26
N LYS A 393 -22.73 -12.47 6.48
CA LYS A 393 -23.30 -12.87 7.79
C LYS A 393 -23.51 -14.39 7.92
N ARG A 394 -23.14 -15.16 6.91
CA ARG A 394 -23.28 -16.63 6.88
C ARG A 394 -21.90 -17.29 6.99
N ILE A 395 -21.86 -18.52 7.41
CA ILE A 395 -20.69 -19.38 7.50
C ILE A 395 -20.91 -20.61 6.64
N VAL A 396 -19.91 -20.99 5.88
CA VAL A 396 -19.91 -22.21 5.07
C VAL A 396 -19.72 -23.40 6.00
N LEU A 397 -20.48 -24.47 5.76
CA LEU A 397 -20.32 -25.75 6.44
C LEU A 397 -19.62 -26.73 5.50
N THR A 398 -18.52 -27.31 5.97
CA THR A 398 -17.75 -28.31 5.22
C THR A 398 -18.18 -29.72 5.53
N SER A 399 -18.66 -29.97 6.75
CA SER A 399 -19.19 -31.28 7.18
C SER A 399 -20.17 -31.13 8.37
N GLY A 400 -20.86 -32.26 8.68
CA GLY A 400 -21.74 -32.37 9.85
C GLY A 400 -23.23 -32.26 9.54
N VAL A 401 -23.64 -31.60 8.44
CA VAL A 401 -25.06 -31.52 7.99
C VAL A 401 -25.18 -31.76 6.49
N LYS A 402 -26.38 -32.17 6.06
CA LYS A 402 -26.68 -32.49 4.66
C LYS A 402 -27.71 -31.51 4.09
N ALA A 403 -27.67 -31.37 2.76
CA ALA A 403 -28.71 -30.64 2.05
C ALA A 403 -30.09 -31.27 2.28
N GLY A 404 -31.11 -30.47 2.52
CA GLY A 404 -32.46 -30.88 2.82
C GLY A 404 -32.77 -31.08 4.32
N GLU A 405 -31.77 -31.12 5.18
CA GLU A 405 -31.98 -31.17 6.62
C GLU A 405 -32.55 -29.83 7.15
N SER A 406 -33.45 -29.92 8.12
CA SER A 406 -34.04 -28.77 8.78
C SER A 406 -33.14 -28.31 9.95
N VAL A 407 -32.53 -27.14 9.81
CA VAL A 407 -31.55 -26.66 10.78
C VAL A 407 -32.05 -25.36 11.44
N VAL A 408 -31.73 -25.18 12.72
CA VAL A 408 -32.05 -23.99 13.46
C VAL A 408 -31.17 -22.81 13.00
N VAL A 409 -31.81 -21.76 12.48
CA VAL A 409 -31.10 -20.56 11.97
C VAL A 409 -31.14 -19.39 12.95
N ALA A 410 -32.10 -19.38 13.89
CA ALA A 410 -32.19 -18.40 14.96
C ALA A 410 -32.67 -19.09 16.27
N GLY A 411 -32.37 -18.51 17.42
CA GLY A 411 -32.76 -19.07 18.72
C GLY A 411 -31.90 -20.25 19.21
N ALA A 412 -30.82 -20.61 18.52
CA ALA A 412 -29.95 -21.74 18.87
C ALA A 412 -29.37 -21.66 20.31
N TYR A 413 -29.23 -20.45 20.86
CA TYR A 413 -28.73 -20.27 22.23
C TYR A 413 -29.64 -20.88 23.30
N ALA A 414 -30.96 -20.87 23.11
CA ALA A 414 -31.92 -21.51 24.03
C ALA A 414 -31.72 -23.03 24.05
N LEU A 415 -31.49 -23.64 22.91
CA LEU A 415 -31.16 -25.07 22.77
C LEU A 415 -29.86 -25.43 23.47
N LYS A 416 -28.81 -24.59 23.27
CA LYS A 416 -27.54 -24.77 23.98
C LYS A 416 -27.70 -24.71 25.49
N ALA A 417 -28.44 -23.73 25.98
CA ALA A 417 -28.69 -23.61 27.46
C ALA A 417 -29.41 -24.84 28.03
N ARG A 418 -30.37 -25.39 27.27
CA ARG A 418 -31.10 -26.61 27.69
C ARG A 418 -30.23 -27.85 27.65
N LEU A 419 -29.39 -27.98 26.61
CA LEU A 419 -28.42 -29.06 26.47
C LEU A 419 -27.43 -29.08 27.64
N LEU A 420 -26.86 -27.93 28.00
CA LEU A 420 -25.94 -27.85 29.12
C LEU A 420 -26.62 -28.14 30.46
N LYS A 421 -27.91 -27.75 30.63
CA LYS A 421 -28.69 -28.05 31.80
C LYS A 421 -28.98 -29.55 31.94
N SER A 422 -29.28 -30.26 30.87
CA SER A 422 -29.46 -31.73 30.90
C SER A 422 -28.17 -32.45 31.29
N GLN A 423 -27.02 -32.01 30.78
CA GLN A 423 -25.73 -32.60 31.12
C GLN A 423 -25.29 -32.38 32.58
N ILE A 424 -25.76 -31.31 33.22
CA ILE A 424 -25.49 -31.05 34.65
C ILE A 424 -26.47 -31.86 35.53
N GLY A 425 -27.71 -32.11 35.07
CA GLY A 425 -28.71 -32.86 35.83
C GLY A 425 -28.55 -34.40 35.83
N ASP A 426 -27.75 -34.93 34.93
CA ASP A 426 -27.42 -36.36 34.87
C ASP A 426 -26.13 -36.74 35.63
N ALA A 427 -25.52 -35.78 36.33
CA ALA A 427 -24.28 -35.96 37.10
C ALA A 427 -24.49 -36.14 38.61
N ASP A 428 -25.75 -36.27 39.12
CA ASP A 428 -26.07 -36.55 40.53
C ASP A 428 -26.49 -37.99 40.76
#